data_a7da843d05f9a66280afef12665bb9bf
#
_entry.id   a7da843d05f9a66280afef12665bb9bf
#
_cell.length_a   1.000
_cell.length_b   1.000
_cell.length_c   1.000
_cell.angle_alpha   90.00
_cell.angle_beta   90.00
_cell.angle_gamma   90.00
#
_symmetry.space_group_name_H-M   'P 1'
#
loop_
_entity.id
_entity.type
_entity.pdbx_description
1 polymer ?
#
loop_
_entity_poly.entity_id
_entity_poly.type
_entity_poly.pdbx_seq_one_letter_code
_entity_poly.pdbx_strand_id
1 'polypeptide(L)'
;MMRVPTFALTPPSGDELHDILRHSRSAVASYLLEPDESHQANACLYICNNRSYCLENLSVAGRRDARRAGRSLRIEFVDWPTVMAHGFTAFSETRTRVGLPDGTVEQFQSRFHQFSLNPFHCAVGAWQDDSLVAFMTLVVVDDWVEIEGSFSADNSRTSCPNDGLAHFVLSHFLIKRRFNTVSYGLSSIQDAQQTIGLHSYKKKVGFDAKPVHRAFVLHPLLRPFANPLILRGARMVTKMLPQNRMIKKASGVLVTLLENSPTSLMS
;
A
#
# COMPACT_ATOMS: atom_id res chain seq x y z
N MET A 1 14.07 1.05 -0.49
CA MET A 1 13.40 0.36 -1.61
C MET A 1 12.46 1.37 -2.25
N MET A 2 12.63 1.60 -3.52
CA MET A 2 11.75 2.42 -4.32
C MET A 2 10.66 1.56 -4.96
N ARG A 3 9.47 2.12 -5.14
CA ARG A 3 8.38 1.47 -5.85
C ARG A 3 8.06 2.32 -7.08
N VAL A 4 8.06 1.69 -8.25
CA VAL A 4 7.48 2.28 -9.46
C VAL A 4 5.96 2.34 -9.24
N PRO A 5 5.28 3.40 -9.69
CA PRO A 5 3.85 3.56 -9.50
C PRO A 5 3.04 2.34 -9.93
N THR A 6 2.00 2.01 -9.18
CA THR A 6 1.20 0.78 -9.41
C THR A 6 0.32 0.85 -10.65
N PHE A 7 0.12 2.02 -11.22
CA PHE A 7 -0.60 2.18 -12.49
C PHE A 7 0.26 1.84 -13.72
N ALA A 8 1.59 1.87 -13.60
CA ALA A 8 2.49 1.50 -14.67
C ALA A 8 2.68 -0.02 -14.68
N LEU A 9 1.92 -0.70 -15.53
CA LEU A 9 2.05 -2.15 -15.76
C LEU A 9 3.00 -2.46 -16.93
N THR A 10 3.55 -1.45 -17.56
CA THR A 10 4.62 -1.58 -18.56
C THR A 10 5.95 -1.55 -17.82
N PRO A 11 6.84 -2.52 -18.06
CA PRO A 11 8.14 -2.53 -17.42
C PRO A 11 8.95 -1.29 -17.83
N PRO A 12 9.56 -0.56 -16.89
CA PRO A 12 10.53 0.47 -17.24
C PRO A 12 11.71 -0.15 -17.97
N SER A 13 12.33 0.58 -18.88
CA SER A 13 13.56 0.13 -19.55
C SER A 13 14.68 -0.09 -18.52
N GLY A 14 15.69 -0.89 -18.88
CA GLY A 14 16.84 -1.14 -18.01
C GLY A 14 17.57 0.15 -17.61
N ASP A 15 17.67 1.12 -18.53
CA ASP A 15 18.31 2.42 -18.29
C ASP A 15 17.49 3.28 -17.34
N GLU A 16 16.17 3.36 -17.53
CA GLU A 16 15.27 4.06 -16.60
C GLU A 16 15.34 3.47 -15.19
N LEU A 17 15.38 2.16 -15.05
CA LEU A 17 15.53 1.50 -13.75
C LEU A 17 16.86 1.81 -13.08
N HIS A 18 17.95 1.88 -13.84
CA HIS A 18 19.25 2.26 -13.33
C HIS A 18 19.28 3.71 -12.86
N ASP A 19 18.71 4.62 -13.66
CA ASP A 19 18.63 6.04 -13.31
C ASP A 19 17.75 6.26 -12.08
N ILE A 20 16.60 5.60 -12.00
CA ILE A 20 15.73 5.59 -10.83
C ILE A 20 16.50 5.15 -9.58
N LEU A 21 17.23 4.03 -9.65
CA LEU A 21 18.00 3.49 -8.51
C LEU A 21 19.12 4.44 -8.08
N ARG A 22 19.85 5.05 -9.04
CA ARG A 22 20.92 6.02 -8.76
C ARG A 22 20.37 7.29 -8.10
N HIS A 23 19.36 7.92 -8.69
CA HIS A 23 18.82 9.18 -8.19
C HIS A 23 18.09 9.03 -6.85
N SER A 24 17.38 7.92 -6.65
CA SER A 24 16.68 7.67 -5.38
C SER A 24 17.58 7.13 -4.27
N ARG A 25 18.87 6.87 -4.54
CA ARG A 25 19.80 6.19 -3.62
C ARG A 25 19.21 4.91 -3.04
N SER A 26 18.38 4.22 -3.81
CA SER A 26 17.67 3.02 -3.36
C SER A 26 18.44 1.77 -3.72
N ALA A 27 18.54 0.83 -2.78
CA ALA A 27 19.16 -0.48 -3.00
C ALA A 27 18.35 -1.38 -3.94
N VAL A 28 17.02 -1.21 -3.97
CA VAL A 28 16.07 -2.05 -4.70
C VAL A 28 14.97 -1.19 -5.28
N ALA A 29 14.60 -1.42 -6.53
CA ALA A 29 13.34 -0.96 -7.13
C ALA A 29 12.38 -2.13 -7.30
N SER A 30 11.08 -1.86 -7.23
CA SER A 30 10.05 -2.85 -7.58
C SER A 30 9.05 -2.23 -8.54
N TYR A 31 8.61 -3.00 -9.51
CA TYR A 31 7.61 -2.63 -10.52
C TYR A 31 6.62 -3.77 -10.74
N LEU A 32 5.56 -3.50 -11.47
CA LEU A 32 4.51 -4.47 -11.75
C LEU A 32 4.49 -4.82 -13.24
N LEU A 33 4.14 -6.06 -13.52
CA LEU A 33 3.90 -6.59 -14.85
C LEU A 33 2.52 -7.23 -14.91
N GLU A 34 1.91 -7.25 -16.08
CA GLU A 34 0.82 -8.17 -16.35
C GLU A 34 1.38 -9.61 -16.30
N PRO A 35 0.66 -10.54 -15.65
CA PRO A 35 1.09 -11.93 -15.64
C PRO A 35 1.04 -12.53 -17.06
N ASP A 36 2.06 -13.32 -17.37
CA ASP A 36 2.17 -14.08 -18.62
C ASP A 36 2.73 -15.50 -18.35
N GLU A 37 3.06 -16.24 -19.40
CA GLU A 37 3.65 -17.59 -19.26
C GLU A 37 5.00 -17.59 -18.53
N SER A 38 5.78 -16.51 -18.68
CA SER A 38 7.11 -16.37 -18.07
C SER A 38 7.05 -15.77 -16.67
N HIS A 39 6.01 -14.99 -16.36
CA HIS A 39 5.86 -14.23 -15.13
C HIS A 39 4.51 -14.51 -14.46
N GLN A 40 4.45 -15.62 -13.73
CA GLN A 40 3.24 -15.97 -12.97
C GLN A 40 2.92 -14.91 -11.91
N ALA A 41 1.62 -14.72 -11.63
CA ALA A 41 1.17 -13.79 -10.60
C ALA A 41 1.74 -14.16 -9.22
N ASN A 42 2.38 -13.21 -8.55
CA ASN A 42 2.91 -13.36 -7.20
C ASN A 42 2.37 -12.29 -6.23
N ALA A 43 1.51 -11.41 -6.71
CA ALA A 43 0.83 -10.38 -5.93
C ALA A 43 -0.57 -10.10 -6.49
N CYS A 44 -1.41 -9.47 -5.67
CA CYS A 44 -2.69 -8.90 -6.10
C CYS A 44 -2.65 -7.39 -5.94
N LEU A 45 -3.02 -6.66 -6.99
CA LEU A 45 -3.31 -5.25 -6.96
C LEU A 45 -4.82 -5.07 -6.75
N TYR A 46 -5.21 -4.33 -5.71
CA TYR A 46 -6.62 -4.07 -5.43
C TYR A 46 -7.02 -2.76 -6.09
N ILE A 47 -7.95 -2.83 -7.04
CA ILE A 47 -8.43 -1.68 -7.81
C ILE A 47 -9.96 -1.61 -7.80
N CYS A 48 -10.47 -0.39 -7.91
CA CYS A 48 -11.85 -0.12 -8.28
C CYS A 48 -11.84 0.86 -9.46
N ASN A 49 -12.43 0.45 -10.57
CA ASN A 49 -12.58 1.24 -11.78
C ASN A 49 -14.05 1.39 -12.22
N ASN A 50 -14.97 1.10 -11.29
CA ASN A 50 -16.40 1.19 -11.56
C ASN A 50 -16.87 2.65 -11.53
N ARG A 51 -17.04 3.24 -12.71
CA ARG A 51 -17.55 4.62 -12.87
C ARG A 51 -19.03 4.81 -12.51
N SER A 52 -19.73 3.72 -12.16
CA SER A 52 -21.08 3.72 -11.62
C SER A 52 -21.07 3.28 -10.14
N TYR A 53 -19.93 3.44 -9.44
CA TYR A 53 -19.79 3.06 -8.05
C TYR A 53 -20.87 3.71 -7.16
N CYS A 54 -21.54 2.91 -6.38
CA CYS A 54 -22.50 3.37 -5.37
C CYS A 54 -22.52 2.38 -4.18
N LEU A 55 -23.18 2.73 -3.11
CA LEU A 55 -23.30 1.85 -1.93
C LEU A 55 -23.92 0.49 -2.25
N GLU A 56 -24.80 0.45 -3.22
CA GLU A 56 -25.53 -0.75 -3.65
C GLU A 56 -24.61 -1.79 -4.30
N ASN A 57 -23.47 -1.37 -4.84
CA ASN A 57 -22.45 -2.27 -5.38
C ASN A 57 -21.66 -3.02 -4.29
N LEU A 58 -21.70 -2.52 -3.05
CA LEU A 58 -20.99 -3.16 -1.94
C LEU A 58 -21.74 -4.41 -1.43
N SER A 59 -21.01 -5.30 -0.77
CA SER A 59 -21.59 -6.37 0.00
C SER A 59 -22.54 -5.83 1.08
N VAL A 60 -23.46 -6.67 1.59
CA VAL A 60 -24.37 -6.28 2.66
C VAL A 60 -23.63 -5.71 3.87
N ALA A 61 -22.52 -6.34 4.26
CA ALA A 61 -21.67 -5.86 5.36
C ALA A 61 -21.00 -4.52 5.03
N GLY A 62 -20.46 -4.37 3.81
CA GLY A 62 -19.82 -3.12 3.37
C GLY A 62 -20.80 -1.94 3.36
N ARG A 63 -22.02 -2.15 2.82
CA ARG A 63 -23.07 -1.12 2.84
C ARG A 63 -23.46 -0.70 4.24
N ARG A 64 -23.67 -1.70 5.14
CA ARG A 64 -24.03 -1.43 6.54
C ARG A 64 -22.96 -0.59 7.22
N ASP A 65 -21.70 -0.98 7.06
CA ASP A 65 -20.57 -0.35 7.75
C ASP A 65 -20.27 1.05 7.18
N ALA A 66 -20.35 1.24 5.85
CA ALA A 66 -20.23 2.57 5.23
C ALA A 66 -21.38 3.51 5.63
N ARG A 67 -22.63 3.01 5.71
CA ARG A 67 -23.76 3.81 6.22
C ARG A 67 -23.62 4.17 7.69
N ARG A 68 -23.09 3.25 8.50
CA ARG A 68 -22.79 3.53 9.92
C ARG A 68 -21.77 4.65 10.03
N ALA A 69 -20.68 4.58 9.30
CA ALA A 69 -19.67 5.64 9.26
C ALA A 69 -20.28 7.00 8.86
N GLY A 70 -21.07 7.05 7.80
CA GLY A 70 -21.70 8.27 7.33
C GLY A 70 -22.72 8.91 8.31
N ARG A 71 -23.24 8.14 9.29
CA ARG A 71 -24.12 8.67 10.34
C ARG A 71 -23.36 9.18 11.56
N SER A 72 -22.18 8.64 11.82
CA SER A 72 -21.43 8.86 13.06
C SER A 72 -20.20 9.73 12.88
N LEU A 73 -19.77 9.93 11.64
CA LEU A 73 -18.50 10.58 11.33
C LEU A 73 -18.68 11.65 10.25
N ARG A 74 -18.00 12.78 10.40
CA ARG A 74 -17.79 13.76 9.34
C ARG A 74 -16.54 13.38 8.57
N ILE A 75 -16.68 13.15 7.26
CA ILE A 75 -15.58 12.70 6.40
C ILE A 75 -15.31 13.76 5.34
N GLU A 76 -14.05 14.23 5.29
CA GLU A 76 -13.66 15.34 4.42
C GLU A 76 -12.15 15.26 4.08
N PHE A 77 -11.70 16.01 3.09
CA PHE A 77 -10.28 16.24 2.88
C PHE A 77 -9.71 17.03 4.05
N VAL A 78 -8.51 16.66 4.48
CA VAL A 78 -7.78 17.33 5.55
C VAL A 78 -6.40 17.73 5.06
N ASP A 79 -5.92 18.88 5.50
CA ASP A 79 -4.56 19.33 5.21
C ASP A 79 -3.52 18.64 6.09
N TRP A 80 -2.27 18.72 5.69
CA TRP A 80 -1.18 18.07 6.41
C TRP A 80 -0.93 18.66 7.80
N PRO A 81 -1.00 19.98 8.04
CA PRO A 81 -0.96 20.54 9.38
C PRO A 81 -2.00 19.92 10.32
N THR A 82 -3.23 19.76 9.87
CA THR A 82 -4.30 19.12 10.63
C THR A 82 -4.00 17.65 10.92
N VAL A 83 -3.51 16.88 9.92
CA VAL A 83 -3.07 15.49 10.15
C VAL A 83 -1.97 15.44 11.19
N MET A 84 -0.96 16.31 11.10
CA MET A 84 0.16 16.34 12.05
C MET A 84 -0.25 16.76 13.47
N ALA A 85 -1.26 17.61 13.60
CA ALA A 85 -1.76 18.04 14.91
C ALA A 85 -2.64 16.97 15.59
N HIS A 86 -3.48 16.24 14.84
CA HIS A 86 -4.55 15.41 15.40
C HIS A 86 -4.46 13.92 15.07
N GLY A 87 -3.63 13.49 14.10
CA GLY A 87 -3.63 12.13 13.56
C GLY A 87 -2.75 11.13 14.31
N PHE A 88 -1.95 11.55 15.29
CA PHE A 88 -0.93 10.68 15.90
C PHE A 88 -1.54 9.46 16.60
N THR A 89 -2.62 9.60 17.33
CA THR A 89 -3.31 8.47 18.02
C THR A 89 -3.73 7.41 17.01
N ALA A 90 -4.43 7.78 15.94
CA ALA A 90 -4.85 6.86 14.89
C ALA A 90 -3.65 6.16 14.21
N PHE A 91 -2.56 6.89 14.00
CA PHE A 91 -1.32 6.35 13.43
C PHE A 91 -0.65 5.33 14.37
N SER A 92 -0.43 5.68 15.64
CA SER A 92 0.25 4.85 16.63
C SER A 92 -0.53 3.56 16.90
N GLU A 93 -1.83 3.65 17.20
CA GLU A 93 -2.67 2.50 17.48
C GLU A 93 -2.79 1.56 16.28
N THR A 94 -2.87 2.09 15.05
CA THR A 94 -2.82 1.26 13.85
C THR A 94 -1.49 0.50 13.75
N ARG A 95 -0.35 1.13 14.05
CA ARG A 95 0.96 0.47 13.99
C ARG A 95 1.06 -0.66 15.00
N THR A 96 0.66 -0.41 16.25
CA THR A 96 0.61 -1.42 17.31
C THR A 96 -0.27 -2.59 16.90
N ARG A 97 -1.47 -2.32 16.40
CA ARG A 97 -2.43 -3.35 15.95
C ARG A 97 -1.91 -4.24 14.84
N VAL A 98 -1.13 -3.69 13.90
CA VAL A 98 -0.52 -4.50 12.83
C VAL A 98 0.87 -5.05 13.22
N GLY A 99 1.26 -4.93 14.51
CA GLY A 99 2.51 -5.44 15.06
C GLY A 99 3.75 -4.77 14.47
N LEU A 100 3.66 -3.49 14.14
CA LEU A 100 4.81 -2.64 13.87
C LEU A 100 5.28 -2.00 15.17
N PRO A 101 6.57 -1.63 15.29
CA PRO A 101 7.04 -0.84 16.42
C PRO A 101 6.22 0.45 16.55
N ASP A 102 5.96 0.84 17.78
CA ASP A 102 5.31 2.11 18.05
C ASP A 102 6.11 3.25 17.41
N GLY A 103 5.42 4.12 16.71
CA GLY A 103 6.04 5.30 16.12
C GLY A 103 6.13 6.41 17.16
N THR A 104 7.23 7.18 17.14
CA THR A 104 7.28 8.41 17.95
C THR A 104 6.56 9.55 17.23
N VAL A 105 6.22 10.59 18.01
CA VAL A 105 5.60 11.82 17.45
C VAL A 105 6.50 12.45 16.39
N GLU A 106 7.82 12.46 16.64
CA GLU A 106 8.80 13.03 15.69
C GLU A 106 8.84 12.25 14.38
N GLN A 107 8.80 10.91 14.45
CA GLN A 107 8.74 10.06 13.25
C GLN A 107 7.44 10.29 12.46
N PHE A 108 6.34 10.44 13.17
CA PHE A 108 5.04 10.74 12.57
C PHE A 108 5.06 12.10 11.88
N GLN A 109 5.49 13.14 12.56
CA GLN A 109 5.57 14.50 12.01
C GLN A 109 6.54 14.58 10.83
N SER A 110 7.73 13.99 10.97
CA SER A 110 8.72 13.94 9.87
C SER A 110 8.16 13.24 8.62
N ARG A 111 7.46 12.13 8.80
CA ARG A 111 6.83 11.41 7.68
C ARG A 111 5.79 12.27 6.96
N PHE A 112 4.86 12.87 7.69
CA PHE A 112 3.77 13.62 7.08
C PHE A 112 4.19 15.02 6.62
N HIS A 113 5.26 15.56 7.19
CA HIS A 113 5.94 16.72 6.62
C HIS A 113 6.53 16.40 5.24
N GLN A 114 7.15 15.22 5.04
CA GLN A 114 7.61 14.81 3.70
C GLN A 114 6.44 14.69 2.71
N PHE A 115 5.28 14.21 3.15
CA PHE A 115 4.08 14.15 2.30
C PHE A 115 3.57 15.53 1.93
N SER A 116 3.63 16.52 2.84
CA SER A 116 3.20 17.89 2.58
C SER A 116 4.04 18.61 1.52
N LEU A 117 5.28 18.16 1.29
CA LEU A 117 6.16 18.71 0.27
C LEU A 117 5.89 18.15 -1.12
N ASN A 118 5.07 17.10 -1.23
CA ASN A 118 4.79 16.46 -2.50
C ASN A 118 3.35 16.78 -2.94
N PRO A 119 3.16 17.51 -4.06
CA PRO A 119 1.85 17.95 -4.51
C PRO A 119 0.90 16.81 -4.92
N PHE A 120 1.44 15.61 -5.14
CA PHE A 120 0.63 14.43 -5.47
C PHE A 120 0.03 13.76 -4.23
N HIS A 121 0.42 14.15 -3.01
CA HIS A 121 -0.13 13.58 -1.79
C HIS A 121 -1.26 14.44 -1.23
N CYS A 122 -2.35 13.77 -0.84
CA CYS A 122 -3.42 14.38 -0.07
C CYS A 122 -3.93 13.42 1.02
N ALA A 123 -4.75 13.93 1.93
CA ALA A 123 -5.32 13.13 3.00
C ALA A 123 -6.84 13.35 3.11
N VAL A 124 -7.54 12.29 3.53
CA VAL A 124 -8.95 12.31 3.89
C VAL A 124 -9.07 11.90 5.34
N GLY A 125 -9.77 12.68 6.13
CA GLY A 125 -9.99 12.46 7.57
C GLY A 125 -11.42 12.08 7.89
N ALA A 126 -11.58 11.30 8.94
CA ALA A 126 -12.86 11.00 9.58
C ALA A 126 -12.85 11.57 10.99
N TRP A 127 -13.80 12.45 11.26
CA TRP A 127 -13.96 13.14 12.52
C TRP A 127 -15.12 12.57 13.30
N GLN A 128 -14.91 12.35 14.57
CA GLN A 128 -15.97 12.11 15.54
C GLN A 128 -15.92 13.27 16.53
N ASP A 129 -16.98 14.08 16.53
CA ASP A 129 -16.97 15.39 17.17
C ASP A 129 -15.77 16.22 16.67
N ASP A 130 -14.89 16.70 17.54
CA ASP A 130 -13.69 17.46 17.19
C ASP A 130 -12.41 16.62 17.13
N SER A 131 -12.54 15.29 17.20
CA SER A 131 -11.41 14.37 17.19
C SER A 131 -11.22 13.73 15.82
N LEU A 132 -10.01 13.81 15.24
CA LEU A 132 -9.61 13.08 14.03
C LEU A 132 -9.36 11.62 14.39
N VAL A 133 -10.40 10.78 14.29
CA VAL A 133 -10.37 9.38 14.72
C VAL A 133 -9.80 8.42 13.68
N ALA A 134 -9.76 8.82 12.42
CA ALA A 134 -9.11 8.06 11.36
C ALA A 134 -8.71 8.96 10.20
N PHE A 135 -7.73 8.53 9.42
CA PHE A 135 -7.38 9.19 8.16
C PHE A 135 -6.78 8.21 7.16
N MET A 136 -6.92 8.54 5.87
CA MET A 136 -6.25 7.87 4.76
C MET A 136 -5.31 8.84 4.05
N THR A 137 -4.14 8.35 3.66
CA THR A 137 -3.21 9.07 2.79
C THR A 137 -3.33 8.55 1.37
N LEU A 138 -3.39 9.47 0.43
CA LEU A 138 -3.62 9.19 -0.98
C LEU A 138 -2.47 9.76 -1.82
N VAL A 139 -2.11 9.06 -2.88
CA VAL A 139 -1.30 9.57 -3.98
C VAL A 139 -2.20 9.73 -5.18
N VAL A 140 -2.23 10.92 -5.77
CA VAL A 140 -3.09 11.27 -6.91
C VAL A 140 -2.20 11.66 -8.07
N VAL A 141 -2.22 10.87 -9.15
CA VAL A 141 -1.40 11.11 -10.35
C VAL A 141 -2.30 10.90 -11.56
N ASP A 142 -2.39 11.90 -12.42
CA ASP A 142 -3.26 11.91 -13.59
C ASP A 142 -4.70 11.53 -13.24
N ASP A 143 -5.18 10.37 -13.70
CA ASP A 143 -6.51 9.82 -13.44
C ASP A 143 -6.49 8.58 -12.53
N TRP A 144 -5.38 8.39 -11.78
CA TRP A 144 -5.15 7.31 -10.85
C TRP A 144 -5.02 7.82 -9.40
N VAL A 145 -5.67 7.12 -8.48
CA VAL A 145 -5.52 7.37 -7.04
C VAL A 145 -5.05 6.10 -6.35
N GLU A 146 -4.01 6.19 -5.54
CA GLU A 146 -3.57 5.09 -4.67
C GLU A 146 -3.79 5.43 -3.20
N ILE A 147 -4.50 4.57 -2.48
CA ILE A 147 -4.58 4.62 -1.01
C ILE A 147 -3.27 4.04 -0.48
N GLU A 148 -2.38 4.90 -0.01
CA GLU A 148 -1.05 4.53 0.47
C GLU A 148 -1.06 4.08 1.93
N GLY A 149 -1.91 4.69 2.75
CA GLY A 149 -2.05 4.39 4.16
C GLY A 149 -3.47 4.60 4.68
N SER A 150 -3.85 3.77 5.65
CA SER A 150 -5.13 3.89 6.36
C SER A 150 -4.88 3.69 7.84
N PHE A 151 -5.27 4.67 8.63
CA PHE A 151 -4.99 4.77 10.06
C PHE A 151 -6.28 5.04 10.81
N SER A 152 -6.52 4.35 11.93
CA SER A 152 -7.72 4.52 12.75
C SER A 152 -7.44 4.25 14.22
N ALA A 153 -8.03 5.03 15.09
CA ALA A 153 -8.02 4.86 16.53
C ALA A 153 -8.90 3.67 16.93
N ASP A 154 -8.50 2.96 17.99
CA ASP A 154 -9.19 1.74 18.41
C ASP A 154 -10.57 2.03 19.01
N ASN A 155 -10.73 3.15 19.70
CA ASN A 155 -12.01 3.57 20.27
C ASN A 155 -13.07 3.91 19.21
N SER A 156 -12.68 4.23 17.98
CA SER A 156 -13.58 4.59 16.87
C SER A 156 -14.01 3.40 16.00
N ARG A 157 -13.50 2.19 16.25
CA ARG A 157 -13.71 1.02 15.37
C ARG A 157 -15.19 0.65 15.21
N THR A 158 -16.00 0.87 16.24
CA THR A 158 -17.45 0.63 16.19
C THR A 158 -18.16 1.53 15.18
N SER A 159 -17.61 2.71 14.89
CA SER A 159 -18.13 3.65 13.89
C SER A 159 -17.69 3.32 12.45
N CYS A 160 -16.85 2.26 12.26
CA CYS A 160 -16.37 1.78 10.96
C CYS A 160 -15.67 2.87 10.11
N PRO A 161 -14.72 3.66 10.68
CA PRO A 161 -14.19 4.84 9.99
C PRO A 161 -13.46 4.48 8.69
N ASN A 162 -12.74 3.37 8.62
CA ASN A 162 -12.02 2.97 7.41
C ASN A 162 -12.98 2.61 6.26
N ASP A 163 -14.17 2.05 6.56
CA ASP A 163 -15.21 1.77 5.57
C ASP A 163 -15.81 3.07 5.02
N GLY A 164 -16.03 4.04 5.90
CA GLY A 164 -16.49 5.37 5.51
C GLY A 164 -15.48 6.12 4.65
N LEU A 165 -14.20 6.13 5.06
CA LEU A 165 -13.11 6.74 4.31
C LEU A 165 -12.96 6.11 2.92
N ALA A 166 -12.97 4.78 2.81
CA ALA A 166 -12.90 4.08 1.53
C ALA A 166 -14.07 4.44 0.63
N HIS A 167 -15.29 4.44 1.18
CA HIS A 167 -16.48 4.86 0.42
C HIS A 167 -16.41 6.32 -0.06
N PHE A 168 -15.94 7.23 0.81
CA PHE A 168 -15.76 8.63 0.44
C PHE A 168 -14.76 8.78 -0.72
N VAL A 169 -13.59 8.13 -0.62
CA VAL A 169 -12.54 8.17 -1.65
C VAL A 169 -13.08 7.63 -2.99
N LEU A 170 -13.71 6.46 -2.99
CA LEU A 170 -14.28 5.88 -4.20
C LEU A 170 -15.36 6.78 -4.81
N SER A 171 -16.30 7.28 -4.00
CA SER A 171 -17.36 8.19 -4.48
C SER A 171 -16.80 9.50 -5.00
N HIS A 172 -15.81 10.09 -4.31
CA HIS A 172 -15.21 11.35 -4.73
C HIS A 172 -14.45 11.21 -6.05
N PHE A 173 -13.54 10.26 -6.14
CA PHE A 173 -12.66 10.18 -7.30
C PHE A 173 -13.33 9.51 -8.50
N LEU A 174 -14.04 8.40 -8.35
CA LEU A 174 -14.66 7.71 -9.49
C LEU A 174 -15.90 8.44 -10.00
N ILE A 175 -16.75 8.95 -9.11
CA ILE A 175 -18.05 9.50 -9.49
C ILE A 175 -18.00 11.00 -9.73
N LYS A 176 -17.50 11.77 -8.73
CA LYS A 176 -17.49 13.24 -8.84
C LYS A 176 -16.38 13.76 -9.73
N ARG A 177 -15.17 13.20 -9.62
CA ARG A 177 -13.98 13.64 -10.37
C ARG A 177 -13.75 12.87 -11.67
N ARG A 178 -14.44 11.74 -11.86
CA ARG A 178 -14.36 10.88 -13.07
C ARG A 178 -12.99 10.30 -13.33
N PHE A 179 -12.22 10.02 -12.29
CA PHE A 179 -10.96 9.28 -12.38
C PHE A 179 -11.19 7.87 -12.91
N ASN A 180 -10.19 7.30 -13.56
CA ASN A 180 -10.29 5.96 -14.13
C ASN A 180 -10.18 4.87 -13.07
N THR A 181 -9.32 5.06 -12.08
CA THR A 181 -9.03 4.00 -11.12
C THR A 181 -8.67 4.54 -9.74
N VAL A 182 -9.20 3.89 -8.72
CA VAL A 182 -8.72 4.00 -7.34
C VAL A 182 -8.10 2.66 -6.95
N SER A 183 -6.86 2.69 -6.42
CA SER A 183 -6.12 1.51 -5.95
C SER A 183 -6.03 1.49 -4.43
N TYR A 184 -6.18 0.32 -3.82
CA TYR A 184 -5.87 0.07 -2.41
C TYR A 184 -4.52 -0.64 -2.24
N GLY A 185 -3.63 -0.48 -3.20
CA GLY A 185 -2.28 -1.01 -3.19
C GLY A 185 -2.19 -2.53 -3.31
N LEU A 186 -0.99 -3.05 -3.12
CA LEU A 186 -0.65 -4.44 -3.30
C LEU A 186 -0.85 -5.29 -2.05
N SER A 187 -1.17 -6.57 -2.25
CA SER A 187 -1.04 -7.63 -1.24
C SER A 187 -0.28 -8.81 -1.84
N SER A 188 0.61 -9.43 -1.06
CA SER A 188 1.34 -10.62 -1.49
C SER A 188 0.40 -11.83 -1.55
N ILE A 189 0.53 -12.68 -2.56
CA ILE A 189 -0.18 -13.97 -2.65
C ILE A 189 0.47 -14.98 -1.69
N GLN A 190 1.77 -14.87 -1.46
CA GLN A 190 2.55 -15.83 -0.65
C GLN A 190 2.21 -15.79 0.84
N ASP A 191 1.65 -14.68 1.35
CA ASP A 191 1.25 -14.51 2.75
C ASP A 191 -0.27 -14.68 2.95
N ALA A 192 -0.90 -15.57 2.18
CA ALA A 192 -2.36 -15.72 2.12
C ALA A 192 -3.02 -15.89 3.50
N GLN A 193 -2.41 -16.63 4.43
CA GLN A 193 -2.99 -16.85 5.75
C GLN A 193 -2.98 -15.59 6.64
N GLN A 194 -1.93 -14.77 6.58
CA GLN A 194 -1.84 -13.54 7.38
C GLN A 194 -2.64 -12.37 6.76
N THR A 195 -2.94 -12.44 5.46
CA THR A 195 -3.60 -11.37 4.71
C THR A 195 -5.08 -11.61 4.43
N ILE A 196 -5.66 -12.77 4.82
CA ILE A 196 -7.08 -13.11 4.58
C ILE A 196 -8.01 -11.99 5.06
N GLY A 197 -7.80 -11.47 6.26
CA GLY A 197 -8.61 -10.37 6.82
C GLY A 197 -8.52 -9.08 6.00
N LEU A 198 -7.31 -8.71 5.58
CA LEU A 198 -7.09 -7.51 4.76
C LEU A 198 -7.64 -7.69 3.34
N HIS A 199 -7.49 -8.89 2.76
CA HIS A 199 -8.05 -9.24 1.47
C HIS A 199 -9.59 -9.14 1.49
N SER A 200 -10.23 -9.79 2.47
CA SER A 200 -11.67 -9.72 2.67
C SER A 200 -12.16 -8.30 2.91
N TYR A 201 -11.41 -7.51 3.69
CA TYR A 201 -11.73 -6.10 3.92
C TYR A 201 -11.70 -5.29 2.62
N LYS A 202 -10.65 -5.38 1.82
CA LYS A 202 -10.54 -4.64 0.55
C LYS A 202 -11.69 -4.97 -0.39
N LYS A 203 -12.05 -6.26 -0.52
CA LYS A 203 -13.22 -6.68 -1.30
C LYS A 203 -14.54 -6.15 -0.71
N LYS A 204 -14.69 -6.19 0.60
CA LYS A 204 -15.89 -5.67 1.30
C LYS A 204 -16.15 -4.20 0.97
N VAL A 205 -15.10 -3.38 0.86
CA VAL A 205 -15.21 -1.94 0.61
C VAL A 205 -15.19 -1.58 -0.89
N GLY A 206 -15.26 -2.56 -1.80
CA GLY A 206 -15.52 -2.34 -3.21
C GLY A 206 -14.29 -2.42 -4.14
N PHE A 207 -13.19 -3.04 -3.69
CA PHE A 207 -12.03 -3.26 -4.54
C PHE A 207 -11.97 -4.69 -5.06
N ASP A 208 -11.64 -4.84 -6.33
CA ASP A 208 -11.37 -6.12 -6.97
C ASP A 208 -9.88 -6.45 -6.92
N ALA A 209 -9.55 -7.73 -6.77
CA ALA A 209 -8.19 -8.21 -6.78
C ALA A 209 -7.75 -8.52 -8.22
N LYS A 210 -6.86 -7.72 -8.78
CA LYS A 210 -6.21 -7.97 -10.07
C LYS A 210 -4.90 -8.72 -9.81
N PRO A 211 -4.72 -9.97 -10.30
CA PRO A 211 -3.45 -10.66 -10.24
C PRO A 211 -2.38 -9.87 -11.00
N VAL A 212 -1.20 -9.72 -10.42
CA VAL A 212 -0.06 -9.04 -11.03
C VAL A 212 1.24 -9.77 -10.69
N HIS A 213 2.23 -9.64 -11.57
CA HIS A 213 3.59 -10.06 -11.25
C HIS A 213 4.37 -8.86 -10.70
N ARG A 214 4.85 -8.98 -9.48
CA ARG A 214 5.72 -7.98 -8.86
C ARG A 214 7.17 -8.39 -9.06
N ALA A 215 7.89 -7.62 -9.87
CA ALA A 215 9.31 -7.78 -10.10
C ALA A 215 10.15 -6.84 -9.22
N PHE A 216 11.40 -7.25 -9.00
CA PHE A 216 12.39 -6.48 -8.26
C PHE A 216 13.68 -6.35 -9.05
N VAL A 217 14.31 -5.18 -8.95
CA VAL A 217 15.63 -4.92 -9.54
C VAL A 217 16.57 -4.39 -8.46
N LEU A 218 17.75 -4.98 -8.38
CA LEU A 218 18.79 -4.52 -7.47
C LEU A 218 19.63 -3.41 -8.11
N HIS A 219 20.08 -2.50 -7.25
CA HIS A 219 21.12 -1.56 -7.64
C HIS A 219 22.32 -2.32 -8.20
N PRO A 220 22.95 -1.88 -9.31
CA PRO A 220 24.06 -2.62 -9.95
C PRO A 220 25.17 -3.04 -9.00
N LEU A 221 25.53 -2.17 -8.05
CA LEU A 221 26.55 -2.47 -7.03
C LEU A 221 26.16 -3.62 -6.07
N LEU A 222 24.88 -3.95 -5.98
CA LEU A 222 24.39 -5.02 -5.09
C LEU A 222 24.14 -6.34 -5.84
N ARG A 223 24.17 -6.35 -7.16
CA ARG A 223 23.98 -7.57 -7.98
C ARG A 223 24.90 -8.73 -7.60
N PRO A 224 26.21 -8.52 -7.33
CA PRO A 224 27.10 -9.62 -6.93
C PRO A 224 26.67 -10.33 -5.64
N PHE A 225 25.90 -9.65 -4.78
CA PHE A 225 25.39 -10.20 -3.53
C PHE A 225 24.10 -11.00 -3.71
N ALA A 226 23.44 -10.94 -4.87
CA ALA A 226 22.24 -11.73 -5.17
C ALA A 226 22.64 -13.11 -5.70
N ASN A 227 23.20 -13.96 -4.84
CA ASN A 227 23.60 -15.30 -5.18
C ASN A 227 22.94 -16.36 -4.27
N PRO A 228 22.87 -17.64 -4.69
CA PRO A 228 22.21 -18.71 -3.93
C PRO A 228 22.80 -18.95 -2.53
N LEU A 229 24.10 -18.67 -2.33
CA LEU A 229 24.76 -18.85 -1.03
C LEU A 229 24.25 -17.81 -0.02
N ILE A 230 24.13 -16.54 -0.44
CA ILE A 230 23.59 -15.47 0.40
C ILE A 230 22.11 -15.73 0.71
N LEU A 231 21.35 -16.28 -0.26
CA LEU A 231 19.96 -16.68 0.00
C LEU A 231 19.88 -17.78 1.06
N ARG A 232 20.76 -18.81 1.00
CA ARG A 232 20.81 -19.86 2.03
C ARG A 232 21.11 -19.26 3.41
N GLY A 233 22.09 -18.35 3.50
CA GLY A 233 22.40 -17.61 4.72
C GLY A 233 21.22 -16.79 5.23
N ALA A 234 20.56 -16.03 4.35
CA ALA A 234 19.38 -15.23 4.73
C ALA A 234 18.21 -16.10 5.21
N ARG A 235 17.96 -17.27 4.57
CA ARG A 235 16.96 -18.24 5.04
C ARG A 235 17.29 -18.81 6.43
N MET A 236 18.57 -19.08 6.70
CA MET A 236 19.03 -19.56 8.00
C MET A 236 18.81 -18.49 9.08
N VAL A 237 19.19 -17.25 8.82
CA VAL A 237 18.96 -16.12 9.74
C VAL A 237 17.47 -15.86 9.96
N THR A 238 16.63 -16.00 8.92
CA THR A 238 15.16 -15.87 9.07
C THR A 238 14.57 -16.95 9.98
N LYS A 239 15.11 -18.17 9.95
CA LYS A 239 14.71 -19.25 10.87
C LYS A 239 15.14 -18.99 12.30
N MET A 240 16.32 -18.36 12.49
CA MET A 240 16.83 -18.02 13.84
C MET A 240 16.14 -16.80 14.45
N LEU A 241 15.66 -15.86 13.62
CA LEU A 241 15.01 -14.63 14.03
C LEU A 241 13.62 -14.47 13.38
N PRO A 242 12.67 -15.37 13.68
CA PRO A 242 11.38 -15.43 12.99
C PRO A 242 10.48 -14.21 13.25
N GLN A 243 10.75 -13.43 14.28
CA GLN A 243 10.01 -12.21 14.59
C GLN A 243 10.54 -10.96 13.87
N ASN A 244 11.73 -11.03 13.26
CA ASN A 244 12.32 -9.87 12.60
C ASN A 244 11.75 -9.67 11.19
N ARG A 245 10.79 -8.74 11.07
CA ARG A 245 10.11 -8.41 9.81
C ARG A 245 11.06 -7.88 8.73
N MET A 246 12.13 -7.17 9.10
CA MET A 246 13.10 -6.66 8.13
C MET A 246 13.86 -7.81 7.45
N ILE A 247 14.28 -8.80 8.24
CA ILE A 247 14.97 -10.01 7.74
C ILE A 247 14.03 -10.82 6.86
N LYS A 248 12.75 -11.01 7.26
CA LYS A 248 11.73 -11.67 6.43
C LYS A 248 11.54 -10.95 5.10
N LYS A 249 11.42 -9.62 5.11
CA LYS A 249 11.26 -8.83 3.88
C LYS A 249 12.49 -8.92 2.98
N ALA A 250 13.69 -8.80 3.54
CA ALA A 250 14.93 -8.93 2.77
C ALA A 250 15.08 -10.32 2.15
N SER A 251 14.80 -11.38 2.92
CA SER A 251 14.79 -12.76 2.43
C SER A 251 13.75 -12.97 1.32
N GLY A 252 12.53 -12.45 1.48
CA GLY A 252 11.48 -12.50 0.46
C GLY A 252 11.87 -11.81 -0.85
N VAL A 253 12.48 -10.62 -0.77
CA VAL A 253 13.02 -9.91 -1.95
C VAL A 253 14.12 -10.72 -2.64
N LEU A 254 15.05 -11.32 -1.88
CA LEU A 254 16.12 -12.15 -2.43
C LEU A 254 15.56 -13.43 -3.09
N VAL A 255 14.57 -14.07 -2.50
CA VAL A 255 13.89 -15.25 -3.11
C VAL A 255 13.29 -14.85 -4.45
N THR A 256 12.49 -13.80 -4.48
CA THR A 256 11.81 -13.34 -5.71
C THR A 256 12.83 -12.93 -6.80
N LEU A 257 13.92 -12.29 -6.41
CA LEU A 257 15.00 -11.91 -7.33
C LEU A 257 15.68 -13.12 -7.98
N LEU A 258 15.91 -14.19 -7.21
CA LEU A 258 16.59 -15.38 -7.72
C LEU A 258 15.66 -16.33 -8.47
N GLU A 259 14.37 -16.35 -8.12
CA GLU A 259 13.37 -17.14 -8.84
C GLU A 259 12.95 -16.49 -10.16
N ASN A 260 13.03 -15.15 -10.25
CA ASN A 260 12.64 -14.38 -11.43
C ASN A 260 13.83 -13.84 -12.25
N SER A 261 15.06 -14.21 -11.89
CA SER A 261 16.22 -13.86 -12.74
C SER A 261 16.15 -14.68 -14.01
N PRO A 262 15.91 -14.09 -15.18
CA PRO A 262 16.05 -14.82 -16.43
C PRO A 262 17.51 -15.31 -16.52
N THR A 263 17.68 -16.58 -16.79
CA THR A 263 18.98 -17.24 -16.98
C THR A 263 19.81 -16.59 -18.12
N SER A 264 19.22 -15.64 -18.86
CA SER A 264 19.81 -14.92 -19.99
C SER A 264 20.67 -13.71 -19.65
N LEU A 265 20.83 -13.33 -18.36
CA LEU A 265 21.73 -12.24 -17.98
C LEU A 265 23.14 -12.73 -17.53
N MET A 266 23.48 -14.01 -17.76
CA MET A 266 24.80 -14.58 -17.52
C MET A 266 25.58 -14.87 -18.82
N SER A 267 25.23 -14.25 -19.94
CA SER A 267 26.04 -14.29 -21.16
C SER A 267 26.63 -12.93 -21.51
#